data_937f16bd2781659c1a3d2c98e356b4dc
#
_entry.id   937f16bd2781659c1a3d2c98e356b4dc
#
_cell.length_a   1.000
_cell.length_b   1.000
_cell.length_c   1.000
_cell.angle_alpha   90.00
_cell.angle_beta   90.00
_cell.angle_gamma   90.00
#
_symmetry.space_group_name_H-M   'P 1'
#
loop_
_entity.id
_entity.type
_entity.pdbx_description
1 polymer ?
#
loop_
_entity_poly.entity_id
_entity_poly.type
_entity_poly.pdbx_seq_one_letter_code
_entity_poly.pdbx_strand_id
1 'polypeptide(L)'
;IMKSSFPNVEHLITTDRDYALLDLEWVKKHAYPAFIEWIQVFGFQRKIRSSYWKTNWDCEDLSESFKAYLRFLHAAANSHTLTERMDGKKNITNATSISAGTMFYRNNGNKSGGHAINILLSEDMKPAYFEPEAGVFIHLNRDAEETVWYVNF
;
A
#
# COMPACT_ATOMS: atom_id res chain seq x y z
N ILE A 1 -13.75 -10.00 -3.58
CA ILE A 1 -12.71 -9.59 -4.54
C ILE A 1 -11.36 -10.17 -4.12
N MET A 2 -10.83 -9.86 -2.93
CA MET A 2 -9.46 -10.25 -2.55
C MET A 2 -9.25 -11.77 -2.48
N LYS A 3 -10.17 -12.53 -1.86
CA LYS A 3 -10.06 -14.00 -1.81
C LYS A 3 -10.19 -14.68 -3.16
N SER A 4 -10.88 -14.07 -4.12
CA SER A 4 -10.98 -14.59 -5.49
C SER A 4 -9.73 -14.30 -6.32
N SER A 5 -9.00 -13.23 -5.99
CA SER A 5 -7.75 -12.85 -6.66
C SER A 5 -6.54 -13.64 -6.14
N PHE A 6 -6.56 -14.04 -4.87
CA PHE A 6 -5.45 -14.73 -4.21
C PHE A 6 -5.93 -16.01 -3.52
N PRO A 7 -6.07 -17.12 -4.25
CA PRO A 7 -6.66 -18.36 -3.73
C PRO A 7 -5.82 -18.99 -2.60
N ASN A 8 -4.53 -18.76 -2.58
CA ASN A 8 -3.58 -19.32 -1.62
C ASN A 8 -3.20 -18.37 -0.47
N VAL A 9 -3.90 -17.21 -0.34
CA VAL A 9 -3.59 -16.29 0.74
C VAL A 9 -3.91 -16.91 2.10
N GLU A 10 -2.89 -17.04 2.94
CA GLU A 10 -3.01 -17.61 4.30
C GLU A 10 -3.54 -16.56 5.28
N HIS A 11 -3.09 -15.33 5.15
CA HIS A 11 -3.44 -14.22 6.03
C HIS A 11 -3.97 -13.04 5.22
N LEU A 12 -5.27 -12.76 5.35
CA LEU A 12 -5.92 -11.55 4.84
C LEU A 12 -6.43 -10.74 6.03
N ILE A 13 -5.77 -9.62 6.30
CA ILE A 13 -6.11 -8.72 7.39
C ILE A 13 -6.76 -7.46 6.81
N THR A 14 -7.96 -7.15 7.29
CA THR A 14 -8.66 -5.91 7.00
C THR A 14 -8.99 -5.23 8.31
N THR A 15 -8.52 -4.02 8.51
CA THR A 15 -8.66 -3.28 9.78
C THR A 15 -9.88 -2.38 9.81
N ASP A 16 -10.42 -2.02 8.64
CA ASP A 16 -11.55 -1.11 8.49
C ASP A 16 -12.70 -1.78 7.72
N ARG A 17 -13.91 -1.21 7.82
CA ARG A 17 -15.10 -1.69 7.10
C ARG A 17 -15.22 -1.05 5.73
N ASP A 18 -14.89 0.24 5.66
CA ASP A 18 -15.12 1.07 4.49
C ASP A 18 -13.80 1.73 4.06
N TYR A 19 -13.42 1.52 2.82
CA TYR A 19 -12.18 2.02 2.24
C TYR A 19 -12.48 2.98 1.09
N ALA A 20 -11.80 4.14 1.09
CA ALA A 20 -11.76 5.01 -0.08
C ALA A 20 -10.89 4.37 -1.16
N LEU A 21 -11.41 4.30 -2.37
CA LEU A 21 -10.68 3.83 -3.54
C LEU A 21 -9.65 4.88 -3.99
N LEU A 22 -8.62 4.44 -4.69
CA LEU A 22 -7.48 5.25 -5.05
C LEU A 22 -7.46 5.60 -6.55
N ASP A 23 -7.25 6.87 -6.84
CA ASP A 23 -6.76 7.31 -8.14
C ASP A 23 -5.27 6.94 -8.27
N LEU A 24 -4.98 5.96 -9.13
CA LEU A 24 -3.63 5.43 -9.32
C LEU A 24 -2.67 6.45 -9.94
N GLU A 25 -3.17 7.36 -10.79
CA GLU A 25 -2.37 8.44 -11.36
C GLU A 25 -1.94 9.44 -10.28
N TRP A 26 -2.86 9.78 -9.37
CA TRP A 26 -2.53 10.60 -8.22
C TRP A 26 -1.48 9.94 -7.31
N VAL A 27 -1.62 8.63 -7.05
CA VAL A 27 -0.61 7.88 -6.27
C VAL A 27 0.77 8.01 -6.91
N LYS A 28 0.87 7.76 -8.23
CA LYS A 28 2.14 7.76 -8.96
C LYS A 28 2.75 9.14 -9.07
N LYS A 29 1.93 10.16 -9.38
CA LYS A 29 2.43 11.51 -9.73
C LYS A 29 2.60 12.43 -8.53
N HIS A 30 1.87 12.19 -7.44
CA HIS A 30 1.84 13.09 -6.28
C HIS A 30 2.19 12.40 -4.98
N ALA A 31 1.46 11.36 -4.58
CA ALA A 31 1.66 10.75 -3.27
C ALA A 31 3.03 10.08 -3.13
N TYR A 32 3.45 9.32 -4.13
CA TYR A 32 4.72 8.61 -4.05
C TYR A 32 5.95 9.54 -4.11
N PRO A 33 6.06 10.54 -5.01
CA PRO A 33 7.15 11.51 -4.93
C PRO A 33 7.25 12.22 -3.59
N ALA A 34 6.12 12.67 -3.03
CA ALA A 34 6.08 13.30 -1.72
C ALA A 34 6.49 12.33 -0.58
N PHE A 35 6.13 11.05 -0.68
CA PHE A 35 6.60 10.02 0.24
C PHE A 35 8.12 9.86 0.19
N ILE A 36 8.73 9.86 -0.99
CA ILE A 36 10.19 9.75 -1.13
C ILE A 36 10.89 10.96 -0.49
N GLU A 37 10.37 12.17 -0.69
CA GLU A 37 10.89 13.35 -0.01
C GLU A 37 10.74 13.24 1.51
N TRP A 38 9.60 12.73 1.98
CA TRP A 38 9.32 12.54 3.41
C TRP A 38 10.29 11.56 4.06
N ILE A 39 10.55 10.39 3.49
CA ILE A 39 11.48 9.43 4.09
C ILE A 39 12.93 9.92 4.07
N GLN A 40 13.31 10.75 3.09
CA GLN A 40 14.67 11.33 3.01
C GLN A 40 14.98 12.26 4.19
N VAL A 41 13.97 12.92 4.75
CA VAL A 41 14.13 13.75 5.97
C VAL A 41 14.69 12.93 7.13
N PHE A 42 14.35 11.63 7.20
CA PHE A 42 14.83 10.69 8.22
C PHE A 42 16.09 9.94 7.78
N GLY A 43 16.69 10.28 6.64
CA GLY A 43 17.89 9.63 6.12
C GLY A 43 17.66 8.31 5.38
N PHE A 44 16.42 7.92 5.14
CA PHE A 44 16.09 6.73 4.38
C PHE A 44 16.11 6.98 2.87
N GLN A 45 16.33 5.92 2.10
CA GLN A 45 16.36 5.96 0.64
C GLN A 45 15.40 4.92 0.07
N ARG A 46 14.81 5.25 -1.08
CA ARG A 46 13.93 4.34 -1.80
C ARG A 46 14.65 3.08 -2.30
N LYS A 47 15.92 3.20 -2.68
CA LYS A 47 16.69 2.09 -3.24
C LYS A 47 17.40 1.31 -2.15
N ILE A 48 16.92 0.09 -1.93
CA ILE A 48 17.53 -0.86 -1.03
C ILE A 48 18.73 -1.49 -1.74
N ARG A 49 19.92 -1.30 -1.19
CA ARG A 49 21.12 -2.00 -1.71
C ARG A 49 21.17 -3.40 -1.12
N SER A 50 21.59 -4.37 -1.92
CA SER A 50 21.72 -5.79 -1.50
C SER A 50 22.58 -6.02 -0.25
N SER A 51 23.43 -5.05 0.11
CA SER A 51 24.21 -5.05 1.34
C SER A 51 23.40 -4.64 2.59
N TYR A 52 22.18 -4.12 2.44
CA TYR A 52 21.35 -3.65 3.54
C TYR A 52 20.42 -4.70 4.16
N TRP A 53 20.45 -5.94 3.71
CA TRP A 53 19.78 -7.06 4.40
C TRP A 53 20.12 -7.17 5.90
N LYS A 54 21.16 -6.46 6.33
CA LYS A 54 21.56 -6.33 7.73
C LYS A 54 21.13 -5.02 8.38
N THR A 55 20.46 -4.16 7.66
CA THR A 55 19.91 -2.91 8.18
C THR A 55 18.41 -3.06 8.34
N ASN A 56 17.85 -2.35 9.29
CA ASN A 56 16.42 -2.38 9.61
C ASN A 56 15.57 -1.59 8.59
N TRP A 57 15.88 -1.69 7.29
CA TRP A 57 15.14 -1.01 6.22
C TRP A 57 15.21 -1.83 4.94
N ASP A 58 14.17 -2.60 4.67
CA ASP A 58 14.04 -3.46 3.50
C ASP A 58 12.72 -3.26 2.76
N CYS A 59 12.35 -4.17 1.85
CA CYS A 59 11.14 -4.05 1.05
C CYS A 59 9.85 -4.02 1.90
N GLU A 60 9.85 -4.73 3.02
CA GLU A 60 8.76 -4.76 3.98
C GLU A 60 8.58 -3.39 4.63
N ASP A 61 9.68 -2.84 5.19
CA ASP A 61 9.65 -1.54 5.86
C ASP A 61 9.24 -0.42 4.90
N LEU A 62 9.74 -0.45 3.65
CA LEU A 62 9.39 0.54 2.64
C LEU A 62 7.90 0.45 2.26
N SER A 63 7.39 -0.77 2.08
CA SER A 63 5.97 -0.98 1.73
C SER A 63 5.03 -0.60 2.86
N GLU A 64 5.35 -0.97 4.10
CA GLU A 64 4.56 -0.59 5.28
C GLU A 64 4.61 0.94 5.51
N SER A 65 5.78 1.55 5.33
CA SER A 65 5.90 3.01 5.46
C SER A 65 5.11 3.76 4.39
N PHE A 66 5.08 3.28 3.15
CA PHE A 66 4.28 3.91 2.10
C PHE A 66 2.78 3.75 2.35
N LYS A 67 2.34 2.57 2.77
CA LYS A 67 0.97 2.33 3.24
C LYS A 67 0.57 3.30 4.37
N ALA A 68 1.42 3.42 5.39
CA ALA A 68 1.18 4.33 6.51
C ALA A 68 1.11 5.80 6.06
N TYR A 69 1.97 6.20 5.14
CA TYR A 69 1.97 7.53 4.57
C TYR A 69 0.66 7.85 3.82
N LEU A 70 0.18 6.92 2.97
CA LEU A 70 -1.11 7.07 2.29
C LEU A 70 -2.27 7.20 3.29
N ARG A 71 -2.27 6.43 4.36
CA ARG A 71 -3.25 6.54 5.44
C ARG A 71 -3.17 7.89 6.15
N PHE A 72 -1.96 8.37 6.41
CA PHE A 72 -1.74 9.69 6.99
C PHE A 72 -2.30 10.80 6.09
N LEU A 73 -2.03 10.77 4.78
CA LEU A 73 -2.58 11.74 3.83
C LEU A 73 -4.11 11.71 3.81
N HIS A 74 -4.71 10.51 3.82
CA HIS A 74 -6.17 10.37 3.89
C HIS A 74 -6.74 10.95 5.17
N ALA A 75 -6.14 10.66 6.32
CA ALA A 75 -6.55 11.21 7.61
C ALA A 75 -6.42 12.73 7.65
N ALA A 76 -5.33 13.28 7.13
CA ALA A 76 -5.11 14.72 7.06
C ALA A 76 -6.14 15.42 6.16
N ALA A 77 -6.45 14.84 4.99
CA ALA A 77 -7.46 15.36 4.08
C ALA A 77 -8.87 15.33 4.69
N ASN A 78 -9.17 14.34 5.55
CA ASN A 78 -10.47 14.19 6.21
C ASN A 78 -10.55 14.86 7.59
N SER A 79 -9.48 15.46 8.09
CA SER A 79 -9.46 16.10 9.42
C SER A 79 -10.47 17.26 9.52
N HIS A 80 -10.58 18.08 8.48
CA HIS A 80 -11.57 19.15 8.39
C HIS A 80 -12.99 18.61 8.37
N THR A 81 -13.20 17.46 7.75
CA THR A 81 -14.49 16.79 7.67
C THR A 81 -14.98 16.31 9.05
N LEU A 82 -14.08 15.89 9.94
CA LEU A 82 -14.43 15.54 11.32
C LEU A 82 -14.94 16.76 12.10
N THR A 83 -14.30 17.92 11.93
CA THR A 83 -14.74 19.18 12.55
C THR A 83 -16.11 19.61 12.01
N GLU A 84 -16.33 19.52 10.69
CA GLU A 84 -17.61 19.80 10.06
C GLU A 84 -18.72 18.83 10.49
N ARG A 85 -18.39 17.58 10.81
CA ARG A 85 -19.32 16.60 11.38
C ARG A 85 -19.82 17.00 12.75
N MET A 86 -18.94 17.44 13.59
CA MET A 86 -19.30 17.91 14.93
C MET A 86 -20.20 19.14 14.87
N ASP A 87 -20.06 19.96 13.82
CA ASP A 87 -20.88 21.14 13.56
C ASP A 87 -22.19 20.83 12.80
N GLY A 88 -22.52 19.56 12.56
CA GLY A 88 -23.76 19.12 11.92
C GLY A 88 -23.82 19.29 10.39
N LYS A 89 -22.74 19.59 9.72
CA LYS A 89 -22.66 19.69 8.25
C LYS A 89 -22.49 18.32 7.60
N LYS A 90 -23.39 18.00 6.67
CA LYS A 90 -23.56 16.68 6.05
C LYS A 90 -22.86 16.52 4.73
N ASN A 91 -21.57 16.42 4.60
CA ASN A 91 -20.99 15.90 3.34
C ASN A 91 -19.65 15.22 3.59
N ILE A 92 -19.70 13.93 3.87
CA ILE A 92 -18.54 13.21 4.30
C ILE A 92 -18.50 11.87 3.59
N THR A 93 -17.34 11.56 2.99
CA THR A 93 -17.03 10.18 2.63
C THR A 93 -17.04 9.36 3.92
N ASN A 94 -17.91 8.36 3.98
CA ASN A 94 -18.01 7.45 5.13
C ASN A 94 -16.80 6.49 5.22
N ALA A 95 -15.83 6.61 4.32
CA ALA A 95 -14.66 5.77 4.31
C ALA A 95 -13.76 6.08 5.50
N THR A 96 -13.55 5.09 6.34
CA THR A 96 -12.71 5.20 7.55
C THR A 96 -11.23 5.08 7.25
N SER A 97 -10.87 4.53 6.09
CA SER A 97 -9.48 4.33 5.66
C SER A 97 -9.35 4.43 4.14
N ILE A 98 -8.12 4.36 3.66
CA ILE A 98 -7.79 4.30 2.24
C ILE A 98 -7.48 2.85 1.85
N SER A 99 -7.83 2.46 0.62
CA SER A 99 -7.64 1.10 0.10
C SER A 99 -6.18 0.83 -0.31
N ALA A 100 -5.28 0.98 0.64
CA ALA A 100 -3.85 0.69 0.50
C ALA A 100 -3.43 -0.38 1.50
N GLY A 101 -2.78 -1.42 1.01
CA GLY A 101 -2.28 -2.54 1.80
C GLY A 101 -0.83 -2.87 1.49
N THR A 102 -0.25 -3.74 2.31
CA THR A 102 1.01 -4.43 2.04
C THR A 102 0.72 -5.87 1.69
N MET A 103 1.43 -6.39 0.71
CA MET A 103 1.29 -7.74 0.21
C MET A 103 2.65 -8.41 0.13
N PHE A 104 2.72 -9.68 0.56
CA PHE A 104 3.91 -10.51 0.47
C PHE A 104 3.69 -11.64 -0.52
N TYR A 105 4.62 -11.83 -1.43
CA TYR A 105 4.62 -12.91 -2.40
C TYR A 105 6.04 -13.46 -2.64
N ARG A 106 6.15 -14.62 -3.27
CA ARG A 106 7.44 -15.21 -3.63
C ARG A 106 7.82 -14.79 -5.04
N ASN A 107 8.92 -14.07 -5.18
CA ASN A 107 9.40 -13.64 -6.46
C ASN A 107 10.15 -14.79 -7.18
N ASN A 108 9.70 -15.13 -8.40
CA ASN A 108 10.37 -16.03 -9.36
C ASN A 108 10.87 -17.37 -8.80
N GLY A 109 10.07 -18.08 -8.02
CA GLY A 109 10.40 -19.43 -7.56
C GLY A 109 11.52 -19.47 -6.52
N ASN A 110 11.96 -18.35 -6.00
CA ASN A 110 12.91 -18.31 -4.89
C ASN A 110 12.22 -18.83 -3.63
N LYS A 111 12.47 -20.09 -3.30
CA LYS A 111 11.82 -20.81 -2.20
C LYS A 111 12.20 -20.23 -0.83
N SER A 112 13.17 -19.36 -0.75
CA SER A 112 13.76 -18.86 0.49
C SER A 112 13.53 -17.37 0.77
N GLY A 113 12.94 -16.61 -0.16
CA GLY A 113 12.74 -15.17 0.01
C GLY A 113 11.35 -14.71 -0.41
N GLY A 114 10.66 -14.00 0.48
CA GLY A 114 9.49 -13.20 0.16
C GLY A 114 9.89 -11.83 -0.38
N HIS A 115 8.99 -11.19 -1.11
CA HIS A 115 9.11 -9.78 -1.48
C HIS A 115 7.83 -9.06 -1.06
N ALA A 116 7.97 -7.86 -0.52
CA ALA A 116 6.87 -7.02 -0.08
C ALA A 116 6.65 -5.88 -1.06
N ILE A 117 5.39 -5.69 -1.44
CA ILE A 117 4.94 -4.57 -2.28
C ILE A 117 3.62 -4.02 -1.73
N ASN A 118 3.18 -2.89 -2.27
CA ASN A 118 1.86 -2.37 -1.96
C ASN A 118 0.79 -2.90 -2.90
N ILE A 119 -0.35 -3.24 -2.32
CA ILE A 119 -1.58 -3.53 -3.05
C ILE A 119 -2.57 -2.39 -2.82
N LEU A 120 -3.11 -1.85 -3.89
CA LEU A 120 -4.04 -0.75 -3.89
C LEU A 120 -5.33 -1.18 -4.58
N LEU A 121 -6.49 -0.69 -4.13
CA LEU A 121 -7.73 -0.85 -4.89
C LEU A 121 -8.03 0.46 -5.63
N SER A 122 -8.08 0.37 -6.94
CA SER A 122 -8.41 1.47 -7.83
C SER A 122 -9.90 1.80 -7.84
N GLU A 123 -10.27 2.95 -8.40
CA GLU A 123 -11.66 3.41 -8.51
C GLU A 123 -12.57 2.42 -9.27
N ASP A 124 -12.02 1.61 -10.16
CA ASP A 124 -12.76 0.54 -10.86
C ASP A 124 -12.79 -0.80 -10.09
N MET A 125 -12.45 -0.77 -8.79
CA MET A 125 -12.47 -1.92 -7.89
C MET A 125 -11.50 -3.04 -8.28
N LYS A 126 -10.42 -2.72 -8.99
CA LYS A 126 -9.38 -3.68 -9.35
C LYS A 126 -8.15 -3.52 -8.46
N PRO A 127 -7.49 -4.64 -8.11
CA PRO A 127 -6.20 -4.57 -7.44
C PRO A 127 -5.14 -4.03 -8.40
N ALA A 128 -4.32 -3.12 -7.90
CA ALA A 128 -3.13 -2.61 -8.56
C ALA A 128 -1.92 -2.86 -7.67
N TYR A 129 -0.83 -3.31 -8.25
CA TYR A 129 0.38 -3.67 -7.52
C TYR A 129 1.43 -2.57 -7.72
N PHE A 130 1.88 -1.99 -6.63
CA PHE A 130 2.84 -0.91 -6.65
C PHE A 130 4.15 -1.35 -5.99
N GLU A 131 5.25 -1.25 -6.75
CA GLU A 131 6.60 -1.54 -6.29
C GLU A 131 7.24 -0.26 -5.75
N PRO A 132 7.29 -0.06 -4.42
CA PRO A 132 7.77 1.20 -3.86
C PRO A 132 9.29 1.39 -4.02
N GLU A 133 10.08 0.33 -4.17
CA GLU A 133 11.51 0.46 -4.45
C GLU A 133 11.75 1.07 -5.83
N ALA A 134 10.98 0.68 -6.82
CA ALA A 134 11.06 1.19 -8.19
C ALA A 134 10.22 2.45 -8.42
N GLY A 135 9.16 2.66 -7.64
CA GLY A 135 8.19 3.75 -7.79
C GLY A 135 7.28 3.56 -9.00
N VAL A 136 6.90 2.32 -9.29
CA VAL A 136 6.11 1.99 -10.48
C VAL A 136 5.01 0.99 -10.15
N PHE A 137 3.92 1.05 -10.93
CA PHE A 137 2.97 -0.05 -10.98
C PHE A 137 3.57 -1.21 -11.74
N ILE A 138 3.39 -2.42 -11.21
CA ILE A 138 3.85 -3.67 -11.82
C ILE A 138 2.66 -4.55 -12.15
N HIS A 139 2.89 -5.50 -13.05
CA HIS A 139 1.96 -6.57 -13.33
C HIS A 139 2.50 -7.86 -12.72
N LEU A 140 1.73 -8.48 -11.84
CA LEU A 140 2.02 -9.83 -11.39
C LEU A 140 1.40 -10.83 -12.37
N ASN A 141 2.19 -11.78 -12.82
CA ASN A 141 1.64 -12.91 -13.56
C ASN A 141 0.92 -13.86 -12.60
N ARG A 142 0.14 -14.77 -13.14
CA ARG A 142 -0.65 -15.73 -12.36
C ARG A 142 0.20 -16.55 -11.40
N ASP A 143 1.38 -16.98 -11.83
CA ASP A 143 2.26 -17.79 -10.98
C ASP A 143 2.73 -17.01 -9.76
N ALA A 144 3.02 -15.71 -9.90
CA ALA A 144 3.35 -14.83 -8.78
C ALA A 144 2.15 -14.58 -7.87
N GLU A 145 0.96 -14.34 -8.44
CA GLU A 145 -0.28 -14.17 -7.66
C GLU A 145 -0.62 -15.42 -6.83
N GLU A 146 -0.38 -16.62 -7.36
CA GLU A 146 -0.57 -17.87 -6.63
C GLU A 146 0.41 -18.06 -5.46
N THR A 147 1.50 -17.29 -5.41
CA THR A 147 2.47 -17.32 -4.30
C THR A 147 2.21 -16.28 -3.22
N VAL A 148 1.16 -15.47 -3.36
CA VAL A 148 0.76 -14.50 -2.34
C VAL A 148 0.25 -15.25 -1.11
N TRP A 149 0.87 -14.98 0.04
CA TRP A 149 0.52 -15.63 1.29
C TRP A 149 0.05 -14.68 2.39
N TYR A 150 0.33 -13.38 2.24
CA TYR A 150 -0.05 -12.37 3.21
C TYR A 150 -0.53 -11.09 2.54
N VAL A 151 -1.66 -10.55 2.99
CA VAL A 151 -2.19 -9.24 2.59
C VAL A 151 -2.74 -8.54 3.82
N ASN A 152 -2.33 -7.30 4.03
CA ASN A 152 -2.76 -6.44 5.14
C ASN A 152 -3.16 -5.06 4.63
N PHE A 153 -4.46 -4.74 4.72
CA PHE A 153 -5.02 -3.42 4.43
C PHE A 153 -5.12 -2.56 5.67
#